data_b1f6a738b41546d9972af190bf777732
#
_entry.id   b1f6a738b41546d9972af190bf777732
#
_cell.length_a   1.000
_cell.length_b   1.000
_cell.length_c   1.000
_cell.angle_alpha   90.00
_cell.angle_beta   90.00
_cell.angle_gamma   90.00
#
_symmetry.space_group_name_H-M   'P 1'
#
loop_
_entity.id
_entity.type
_entity.pdbx_description
1 polymer ?
#
loop_
_entity_poly.entity_id
_entity_poly.type
_entity_poly.pdbx_seq_one_letter_code
_entity_poly.pdbx_strand_id
1 'polypeptide(L)'
;MSKVFYDENTNKVIVRGAKVVPGQMDLLYRNFAGNKTDYNDAGNRNFCIKVSEEDVDTLLKGNINVKRTKEDEPYFKVNVRYDNVPPTVARVKTLPNGQVMKTVIDEDNLKMLDRTFIAEATISASPYFSKKNKRWTCYLSAMMFTPLVDPVQEEIDALDAVYPTEDDDNGDIPSVGVPF
;
A
#
# COMPACT_ATOMS: atom_id res chain seq x y z
N MET A 1 -12.97 3.37 9.74
CA MET A 1 -11.69 3.18 10.43
C MET A 1 -11.18 1.77 10.18
N SER A 2 -9.88 1.59 10.05
CA SER A 2 -9.27 0.27 9.83
C SER A 2 -9.47 -0.66 11.03
N LYS A 3 -9.49 -1.94 10.77
CA LYS A 3 -9.64 -2.97 11.80
C LYS A 3 -8.44 -3.90 11.77
N VAL A 4 -7.92 -4.23 12.96
CA VAL A 4 -6.69 -5.03 13.14
C VAL A 4 -7.02 -6.42 13.64
N PHE A 5 -6.39 -7.42 13.04
CA PHE A 5 -6.45 -8.82 13.44
C PHE A 5 -5.03 -9.36 13.61
N TYR A 6 -4.84 -10.26 14.55
CA TYR A 6 -3.60 -11.01 14.68
C TYR A 6 -3.87 -12.49 14.48
N ASP A 7 -3.15 -13.10 13.52
CA ASP A 7 -3.22 -14.53 13.25
C ASP A 7 -2.00 -15.22 13.85
N GLU A 8 -2.22 -15.94 14.94
CA GLU A 8 -1.17 -16.68 15.65
C GLU A 8 -0.54 -17.79 14.80
N ASN A 9 -1.31 -18.41 13.92
CA ASN A 9 -0.84 -19.53 13.10
C ASN A 9 0.18 -19.09 12.07
N THR A 10 0.01 -17.91 11.49
CA THR A 10 0.92 -17.36 10.48
C THR A 10 1.86 -16.31 11.05
N ASN A 11 1.66 -15.92 12.30
CA ASN A 11 2.37 -14.80 12.93
C ASN A 11 2.29 -13.52 12.09
N LYS A 12 1.07 -13.15 11.69
CA LYS A 12 0.82 -11.96 10.88
C LYS A 12 -0.22 -11.06 11.52
N VAL A 13 0.03 -9.78 11.43
CA VAL A 13 -0.95 -8.72 11.72
C VAL A 13 -1.61 -8.33 10.42
N ILE A 14 -2.94 -8.34 10.41
CA ILE A 14 -3.74 -7.98 9.24
C ILE A 14 -4.55 -6.73 9.57
N VAL A 15 -4.36 -5.70 8.76
CA VAL A 15 -5.12 -4.44 8.85
C VAL A 15 -6.05 -4.37 7.65
N ARG A 16 -7.35 -4.29 7.91
CA ARG A 16 -8.39 -4.18 6.88
C ARG A 16 -9.06 -2.83 6.91
N GLY A 17 -9.37 -2.32 5.74
CA GLY A 17 -10.12 -1.08 5.61
C GLY A 17 -9.31 0.17 5.86
N ALA A 18 -7.99 0.12 5.71
CA ALA A 18 -7.15 1.32 5.77
C ALA A 18 -7.45 2.24 4.58
N LYS A 19 -7.54 3.53 4.84
CA LYS A 19 -7.85 4.55 3.83
C LYS A 19 -6.79 5.64 3.82
N VAL A 20 -6.56 6.20 2.64
CA VAL A 20 -5.76 7.42 2.46
C VAL A 20 -6.57 8.35 1.58
N VAL A 21 -7.47 9.08 2.20
CA VAL A 21 -8.41 9.99 1.54
C VAL A 21 -8.46 11.30 2.31
N PRO A 22 -8.92 12.40 1.70
CA PRO A 22 -9.11 13.64 2.43
C PRO A 22 -9.98 13.44 3.68
N GLY A 23 -9.46 13.83 4.83
CA GLY A 23 -10.14 13.65 6.12
C GLY A 23 -9.91 12.32 6.83
N GLN A 24 -9.32 11.33 6.18
CA GLN A 24 -8.96 10.05 6.82
C GLN A 24 -7.65 9.51 6.23
N MET A 25 -6.56 9.79 6.91
CA MET A 25 -5.21 9.36 6.53
C MET A 25 -4.74 8.26 7.48
N ASP A 26 -5.08 7.02 7.16
CA ASP A 26 -4.71 5.87 7.99
C ASP A 26 -3.25 5.42 7.78
N LEU A 27 -2.64 5.77 6.64
CA LEU A 27 -1.22 5.57 6.42
C LEU A 27 -0.47 6.89 6.64
N LEU A 28 0.48 6.87 7.57
CA LEU A 28 1.27 8.02 7.96
C LEU A 28 2.72 7.85 7.51
N TYR A 29 3.40 8.95 7.30
CA TYR A 29 4.85 8.96 7.05
C TYR A 29 5.28 8.01 5.94
N ARG A 30 4.51 7.93 4.86
CA ARG A 30 4.78 7.04 3.74
C ARG A 30 6.12 7.36 3.10
N ASN A 31 6.98 6.36 2.99
CA ASN A 31 8.27 6.44 2.31
C ASN A 31 8.54 5.13 1.55
N PHE A 32 7.67 4.82 0.61
CA PHE A 32 7.83 3.67 -0.27
C PHE A 32 8.96 3.87 -1.28
N ALA A 33 9.36 5.10 -1.52
CA ALA A 33 10.51 5.42 -2.37
C ALA A 33 11.85 5.12 -1.69
N GLY A 34 11.89 5.06 -0.36
CA GLY A 34 13.12 4.89 0.40
C GLY A 34 14.02 6.13 0.37
N ASN A 35 13.43 7.31 0.36
CA ASN A 35 14.17 8.56 0.35
C ASN A 35 14.86 8.82 1.70
N LYS A 36 16.05 9.42 1.63
CA LYS A 36 16.73 9.90 2.83
C LYS A 36 15.98 11.10 3.42
N THR A 37 15.75 11.04 4.72
CA THR A 37 15.20 12.15 5.52
C THR A 37 16.02 12.30 6.80
N ASP A 38 15.70 13.27 7.66
CA ASP A 38 16.34 13.44 8.96
C ASP A 38 16.14 12.22 9.88
N TYR A 39 15.09 11.42 9.60
CA TYR A 39 14.70 10.25 10.40
C TYR A 39 14.85 8.93 9.67
N ASN A 40 15.34 8.94 8.43
CA ASN A 40 15.39 7.75 7.58
C ASN A 40 16.61 7.77 6.69
N ASP A 41 17.36 6.68 6.69
CA ASP A 41 18.49 6.49 5.77
C ASP A 41 18.02 6.14 4.36
N ALA A 42 18.80 6.53 3.37
CA ALA A 42 18.51 6.21 1.98
C ALA A 42 18.38 4.70 1.75
N GLY A 43 17.37 4.30 1.00
CA GLY A 43 17.09 2.89 0.69
C GLY A 43 16.16 2.19 1.68
N ASN A 44 15.88 2.79 2.83
CA ASN A 44 14.93 2.23 3.79
C ASN A 44 13.50 2.64 3.43
N ARG A 45 12.71 1.68 2.99
CA ARG A 45 11.29 1.87 2.67
C ARG A 45 10.45 1.52 3.88
N ASN A 46 9.54 2.41 4.22
CA ASN A 46 8.65 2.20 5.37
C ASN A 46 7.41 3.09 5.29
N PHE A 47 6.44 2.77 6.10
CA PHE A 47 5.26 3.58 6.35
C PHE A 47 4.69 3.23 7.71
N CYS A 48 3.79 4.04 8.21
CA CYS A 48 3.13 3.80 9.48
C CYS A 48 1.63 3.64 9.27
N ILE A 49 1.00 2.82 10.10
CA ILE A 49 -0.44 2.57 10.06
C ILE A 49 -1.05 3.09 11.34
N LYS A 50 -1.97 4.05 11.21
CA LYS A 50 -2.76 4.55 12.32
C LYS A 50 -3.86 3.56 12.65
N VAL A 51 -4.04 3.28 13.93
CA VAL A 51 -5.02 2.31 14.42
C VAL A 51 -5.92 2.93 15.49
N SER A 52 -7.03 2.28 15.79
CA SER A 52 -7.89 2.70 16.89
C SER A 52 -7.34 2.25 18.23
N GLU A 53 -7.76 2.92 19.31
CA GLU A 53 -7.40 2.50 20.68
C GLU A 53 -7.86 1.06 20.98
N GLU A 54 -8.97 0.63 20.42
CA GLU A 54 -9.50 -0.72 20.57
C GLU A 54 -8.56 -1.80 20.05
N ASP A 55 -7.73 -1.48 19.06
CA ASP A 55 -6.83 -2.42 18.40
C ASP A 55 -5.43 -2.46 19.01
N VAL A 56 -5.12 -1.56 19.93
CA VAL A 56 -3.79 -1.50 20.55
C VAL A 56 -3.42 -2.81 21.26
N ASP A 57 -4.33 -3.39 22.03
CA ASP A 57 -4.06 -4.64 22.74
C ASP A 57 -3.82 -5.81 21.77
N THR A 58 -4.51 -5.85 20.66
CA THR A 58 -4.28 -6.85 19.60
C THR A 58 -2.87 -6.73 19.02
N LEU A 59 -2.42 -5.52 18.77
CA LEU A 59 -1.06 -5.25 18.28
C LEU A 59 0.00 -5.66 19.30
N LEU A 60 -0.20 -5.34 20.56
CA LEU A 60 0.74 -5.69 21.63
C LEU A 60 0.86 -7.21 21.80
N LYS A 61 -0.23 -7.96 21.66
CA LYS A 61 -0.20 -9.42 21.66
C LYS A 61 0.62 -9.98 20.51
N GLY A 62 0.62 -9.31 19.37
CA GLY A 62 1.44 -9.67 18.21
C GLY A 62 2.87 -9.17 18.27
N ASN A 63 3.31 -8.65 19.39
CA ASN A 63 4.64 -8.06 19.58
C ASN A 63 4.92 -6.87 18.63
N ILE A 64 3.90 -6.11 18.32
CA ILE A 64 4.03 -4.89 17.53
C ILE A 64 4.35 -3.72 18.45
N ASN A 65 5.36 -2.95 18.07
CA ASN A 65 5.73 -1.74 18.79
C ASN A 65 4.78 -0.60 18.42
N VAL A 66 3.88 -0.25 19.33
CA VAL A 66 2.92 0.84 19.13
C VAL A 66 3.50 2.15 19.63
N LYS A 67 3.48 3.16 18.78
CA LYS A 67 3.86 4.54 19.08
C LYS A 67 2.65 5.44 19.04
N ARG A 68 2.81 6.68 19.48
CA ARG A 68 1.72 7.67 19.48
C ARG A 68 2.14 8.95 18.79
N THR A 69 1.24 9.54 18.04
CA THR A 69 1.42 10.86 17.42
C THR A 69 1.36 11.97 18.47
N LYS A 70 1.61 13.20 18.06
CA LYS A 70 1.46 14.38 18.95
C LYS A 70 0.04 14.54 19.48
N GLU A 71 -0.95 14.09 18.71
CA GLU A 71 -2.37 14.09 19.09
C GLU A 71 -2.78 12.85 19.89
N ASP A 72 -1.79 12.07 20.35
CA ASP A 72 -1.98 10.85 21.14
C ASP A 72 -2.73 9.74 20.38
N GLU A 73 -2.60 9.70 19.06
CA GLU A 73 -3.18 8.65 18.24
C GLU A 73 -2.19 7.49 18.06
N PRO A 74 -2.61 6.24 18.31
CA PRO A 74 -1.69 5.09 18.19
C PRO A 74 -1.41 4.75 16.73
N TYR A 75 -0.17 4.37 16.46
CA TYR A 75 0.28 3.90 15.16
C TYR A 75 1.44 2.93 15.31
N PHE A 76 1.71 2.16 14.27
CA PHE A 76 2.90 1.31 14.21
C PHE A 76 3.57 1.39 12.85
N LYS A 77 4.88 1.14 12.85
CA LYS A 77 5.72 1.22 11.67
C LYS A 77 5.83 -0.13 10.97
N VAL A 78 5.72 -0.13 9.66
CA VAL A 78 5.94 -1.28 8.80
C VAL A 78 7.12 -0.99 7.88
N ASN A 79 8.12 -1.86 7.90
CA ASN A 79 9.27 -1.79 7.00
C ASN A 79 9.00 -2.62 5.74
N VAL A 80 9.49 -2.15 4.61
CA VAL A 80 9.32 -2.81 3.31
C VAL A 80 10.68 -3.24 2.80
N ARG A 81 10.90 -4.56 2.68
CA ARG A 81 12.17 -5.12 2.21
C ARG A 81 11.94 -6.17 1.15
N TYR A 82 12.79 -6.14 0.12
CA TYR A 82 12.77 -7.07 -1.01
C TYR A 82 13.92 -8.07 -1.00
N ASP A 83 14.87 -7.93 -0.08
CA ASP A 83 16.13 -8.68 -0.06
C ASP A 83 16.00 -10.13 0.42
N ASN A 84 14.98 -10.47 1.18
CA ASN A 84 14.78 -11.82 1.73
C ASN A 84 13.51 -12.46 1.17
N VAL A 85 12.39 -12.17 1.79
CA VAL A 85 11.08 -12.56 1.30
C VAL A 85 10.38 -11.30 0.82
N PRO A 86 10.35 -11.05 -0.49
CA PRO A 86 9.74 -9.82 -1.00
C PRO A 86 8.23 -9.79 -0.72
N PRO A 87 7.68 -8.63 -0.37
CA PRO A 87 6.25 -8.50 -0.20
C PRO A 87 5.53 -8.56 -1.54
N THR A 88 4.28 -8.95 -1.50
CA THR A 88 3.37 -8.82 -2.64
C THR A 88 2.54 -7.55 -2.46
N VAL A 89 2.70 -6.61 -3.38
CA VAL A 89 1.89 -5.39 -3.43
C VAL A 89 1.07 -5.41 -4.71
N ALA A 90 -0.23 -5.31 -4.59
CA ALA A 90 -1.13 -5.39 -5.73
C ALA A 90 -2.22 -4.33 -5.67
N ARG A 91 -2.46 -3.73 -6.83
CA ARG A 91 -3.62 -2.89 -7.08
C ARG A 91 -4.81 -3.77 -7.44
N VAL A 92 -5.93 -3.51 -6.81
CA VAL A 92 -7.18 -4.24 -7.05
C VAL A 92 -8.17 -3.31 -7.74
N LYS A 93 -8.74 -3.78 -8.83
CA LYS A 93 -9.79 -3.07 -9.58
C LYS A 93 -10.97 -4.00 -9.79
N THR A 94 -12.16 -3.54 -9.45
CA THR A 94 -13.40 -4.24 -9.78
C THR A 94 -13.93 -3.75 -11.12
N LEU A 95 -14.08 -4.67 -12.05
CA LEU A 95 -14.62 -4.38 -13.39
C LEU A 95 -16.15 -4.25 -13.33
N PRO A 96 -16.77 -3.60 -14.35
CA PRO A 96 -18.24 -3.47 -14.41
C PRO A 96 -19.00 -4.78 -14.37
N ASN A 97 -18.40 -5.88 -14.84
CA ASN A 97 -19.01 -7.22 -14.80
C ASN A 97 -18.85 -7.94 -13.46
N GLY A 98 -18.29 -7.27 -12.44
CA GLY A 98 -18.05 -7.84 -11.12
C GLY A 98 -16.74 -8.62 -11.00
N GLN A 99 -15.97 -8.80 -12.06
CA GLN A 99 -14.66 -9.42 -12.00
C GLN A 99 -13.66 -8.51 -11.28
N VAL A 100 -12.76 -9.12 -10.54
CA VAL A 100 -11.69 -8.42 -9.83
C VAL A 100 -10.38 -8.64 -10.57
N MET A 101 -9.73 -7.55 -10.98
CA MET A 101 -8.39 -7.57 -11.54
C MET A 101 -7.37 -7.19 -10.48
N LYS A 102 -6.30 -7.96 -10.39
CA LYS A 102 -5.14 -7.66 -9.56
C LYS A 102 -3.94 -7.36 -10.44
N THR A 103 -3.33 -6.21 -10.23
CA THR A 103 -2.10 -5.83 -10.91
C THR A 103 -0.99 -5.72 -9.88
N VAL A 104 0.03 -6.57 -10.01
CA VAL A 104 1.18 -6.54 -9.11
C VAL A 104 2.00 -5.29 -9.39
N ILE A 105 2.34 -4.57 -8.32
CA ILE A 105 3.22 -3.42 -8.35
C ILE A 105 4.62 -3.92 -8.02
N ASP A 106 5.56 -3.76 -8.95
CA ASP A 106 6.93 -4.16 -8.73
C ASP A 106 7.71 -3.16 -7.85
N GLU A 107 8.90 -3.55 -7.44
CA GLU A 107 9.74 -2.74 -6.58
C GLU A 107 10.03 -1.35 -7.15
N ASP A 108 10.26 -1.27 -8.46
CA ASP A 108 10.62 -0.02 -9.13
C ASP A 108 9.47 1.00 -9.16
N ASN A 109 8.24 0.52 -9.12
CA ASN A 109 7.04 1.34 -9.15
C ASN A 109 6.41 1.56 -7.77
N LEU A 110 6.97 0.98 -6.73
CA LEU A 110 6.43 1.07 -5.37
C LEU A 110 6.35 2.52 -4.87
N LYS A 111 7.26 3.38 -5.30
CA LYS A 111 7.30 4.81 -4.94
C LYS A 111 6.01 5.56 -5.26
N MET A 112 5.20 5.08 -6.19
CA MET A 112 3.91 5.70 -6.51
C MET A 112 2.98 5.77 -5.30
N LEU A 113 3.12 4.82 -4.36
CA LEU A 113 2.28 4.77 -3.17
C LEU A 113 2.49 5.93 -2.20
N ASP A 114 3.61 6.66 -2.32
CA ASP A 114 3.84 7.85 -1.51
C ASP A 114 2.86 8.98 -1.81
N ARG A 115 2.28 8.98 -3.00
CA ARG A 115 1.37 10.03 -3.49
C ARG A 115 -0.02 9.53 -3.86
N THR A 116 -0.27 8.23 -3.77
CA THR A 116 -1.55 7.64 -4.15
C THR A 116 -2.56 7.82 -3.03
N PHE A 117 -3.74 8.33 -3.36
CA PHE A 117 -4.91 8.22 -2.50
C PHE A 117 -5.49 6.83 -2.62
N ILE A 118 -5.88 6.26 -1.49
CA ILE A 118 -6.32 4.88 -1.39
C ILE A 118 -7.73 4.84 -0.81
N ALA A 119 -8.67 4.29 -1.57
CA ALA A 119 -10.05 4.12 -1.11
C ALA A 119 -10.15 3.02 -0.05
N GLU A 120 -9.38 1.96 -0.22
CA GLU A 120 -9.33 0.85 0.73
C GLU A 120 -8.06 0.04 0.54
N ALA A 121 -7.44 -0.35 1.64
CA ALA A 121 -6.28 -1.24 1.62
C ALA A 121 -6.42 -2.34 2.69
N THR A 122 -5.92 -3.53 2.34
CA THR A 122 -5.68 -4.61 3.28
C THR A 122 -4.17 -4.85 3.34
N ILE A 123 -3.62 -4.80 4.53
CA ILE A 123 -2.18 -4.86 4.76
C ILE A 123 -1.90 -6.03 5.69
N SER A 124 -0.98 -6.90 5.29
CA SER A 124 -0.48 -8.01 6.11
C SER A 124 0.97 -7.76 6.43
N ALA A 125 1.32 -7.80 7.69
CA ALA A 125 2.66 -7.53 8.18
C ALA A 125 3.10 -8.57 9.19
N SER A 126 4.38 -8.91 9.18
CA SER A 126 4.97 -9.94 10.03
C SER A 126 5.88 -9.32 11.08
N PRO A 127 5.58 -9.51 12.37
CA PRO A 127 6.51 -9.12 13.42
C PRO A 127 7.75 -10.00 13.42
N TYR A 128 8.88 -9.40 13.66
CA TYR A 128 10.17 -10.07 13.70
C TYR A 128 11.01 -9.50 14.83
N PHE A 129 11.62 -10.38 15.65
CA PHE A 129 12.55 -9.98 16.69
C PHE A 129 13.97 -9.93 16.15
N SER A 130 14.58 -8.75 16.16
CA SER A 130 15.98 -8.57 15.79
C SER A 130 16.89 -8.87 16.99
N LYS A 131 17.64 -9.96 16.91
CA LYS A 131 18.64 -10.32 17.94
C LYS A 131 19.75 -9.28 18.04
N LYS A 132 20.10 -8.66 16.92
CA LYS A 132 21.13 -7.62 16.86
C LYS A 132 20.72 -6.35 17.60
N ASN A 133 19.51 -5.90 17.38
CA ASN A 133 18.99 -4.65 17.96
C ASN A 133 18.17 -4.88 19.23
N LYS A 134 17.91 -6.13 19.60
CA LYS A 134 17.10 -6.57 20.74
C LYS A 134 15.74 -5.90 20.80
N ARG A 135 15.08 -5.77 19.63
CA ARG A 135 13.74 -5.18 19.53
C ARG A 135 12.92 -5.83 18.42
N TRP A 136 11.62 -5.67 18.55
CA TRP A 136 10.67 -6.11 17.53
C TRP A 136 10.56 -5.09 16.41
N THR A 137 10.54 -5.59 15.20
CA THR A 137 10.23 -4.83 13.96
C THR A 137 9.13 -5.54 13.21
N CYS A 138 8.46 -4.81 12.32
CA CYS A 138 7.36 -5.36 11.52
C CYS A 138 7.68 -5.17 10.04
N TYR A 139 7.53 -6.23 9.25
CA TYR A 139 7.82 -6.22 7.81
C TYR A 139 6.55 -6.48 7.01
N LEU A 140 6.40 -5.74 5.91
CA LEU A 140 5.29 -5.95 4.99
C LEU A 140 5.39 -7.33 4.35
N SER A 141 4.31 -8.11 4.44
CA SER A 141 4.12 -9.38 3.73
C SER A 141 3.31 -9.22 2.47
N ALA A 142 2.21 -8.50 2.57
CA ALA A 142 1.33 -8.23 1.43
C ALA A 142 0.53 -6.96 1.65
N MET A 143 0.25 -6.28 0.56
CA MET A 143 -0.66 -5.14 0.54
C MET A 143 -1.52 -5.21 -0.70
N MET A 144 -2.82 -5.18 -0.52
CA MET A 144 -3.78 -5.03 -1.60
C MET A 144 -4.52 -3.72 -1.42
N PHE A 145 -4.56 -2.91 -2.45
CA PHE A 145 -5.17 -1.59 -2.35
C PHE A 145 -6.03 -1.29 -3.58
N THR A 146 -7.11 -0.57 -3.33
CA THR A 146 -7.93 0.05 -4.37
C THR A 146 -7.66 1.54 -4.34
N PRO A 147 -7.13 2.14 -5.40
CA PRO A 147 -6.90 3.58 -5.42
C PRO A 147 -8.23 4.34 -5.39
N LEU A 148 -8.18 5.54 -4.82
CA LEU A 148 -9.32 6.46 -4.93
C LEU A 148 -9.39 6.92 -6.38
N VAL A 149 -10.47 6.59 -7.06
CA VAL A 149 -10.62 6.87 -8.48
C VAL A 149 -11.25 8.25 -8.66
N ASP A 150 -10.56 9.10 -9.43
CA ASP A 150 -11.13 10.34 -9.93
C ASP A 150 -12.20 9.99 -10.98
N PRO A 151 -13.44 10.54 -10.91
CA PRO A 151 -14.46 10.30 -11.93
C PRO A 151 -14.00 10.61 -13.35
N VAL A 152 -13.17 11.62 -13.54
CA VAL A 152 -12.58 11.94 -14.85
C VAL A 152 -11.65 10.83 -15.32
N GLN A 153 -10.85 10.27 -14.42
CA GLN A 153 -9.97 9.15 -14.76
C GLN A 153 -10.77 7.89 -15.08
N GLU A 154 -11.87 7.64 -14.41
CA GLU A 154 -12.78 6.53 -14.75
C GLU A 154 -13.35 6.67 -16.16
N GLU A 155 -13.75 7.87 -16.56
CA GLU A 155 -14.22 8.12 -17.92
C GLU A 155 -13.13 7.88 -18.95
N ILE A 156 -11.91 8.33 -18.68
CA ILE A 156 -10.74 8.09 -19.55
C ILE A 156 -10.47 6.59 -19.66
N ASP A 157 -10.44 5.87 -18.55
CA ASP A 157 -10.21 4.43 -18.53
C ASP A 157 -11.31 3.66 -19.29
N ALA A 158 -12.55 4.10 -19.16
CA ALA A 158 -13.67 3.52 -19.89
C ALA A 158 -13.54 3.74 -21.41
N LEU A 159 -13.06 4.91 -21.83
CA LEU A 159 -12.78 5.21 -23.23
C LEU A 159 -11.64 4.34 -23.77
N ASP A 160 -10.57 4.16 -23.00
CA ASP A 160 -9.45 3.30 -23.36
C ASP A 160 -9.88 1.82 -23.48
N ALA A 161 -10.85 1.38 -22.69
CA ALA A 161 -11.40 0.04 -22.79
C ALA A 161 -12.25 -0.17 -24.05
N VAL A 162 -12.91 0.87 -24.54
CA VAL A 162 -13.73 0.83 -25.76
C VAL A 162 -12.87 1.05 -27.01
N TYR A 163 -11.85 1.88 -26.89
CA TYR A 163 -10.89 2.21 -27.94
C TYR A 163 -9.48 1.93 -27.46
N PRO A 164 -9.10 0.64 -27.34
CA PRO A 164 -7.77 0.32 -26.89
C PRO A 164 -6.76 0.96 -27.83
N THR A 165 -5.88 1.78 -27.29
CA THR A 165 -4.67 2.19 -27.98
C THR A 165 -3.86 0.92 -28.17
N GLU A 166 -3.83 0.41 -29.37
CA GLU A 166 -2.86 -0.59 -29.72
C GLU A 166 -1.50 0.05 -29.52
N ASP A 167 -0.73 -0.49 -28.61
CA ASP A 167 0.69 -0.22 -28.56
C ASP A 167 1.23 -0.67 -29.91
N ASP A 168 1.44 0.28 -30.77
CA ASP A 168 1.98 0.04 -32.08
C ASP A 168 3.44 -0.37 -32.01
N ASP A 169 3.62 -1.64 -31.80
CA ASP A 169 4.92 -2.26 -32.01
C ASP A 169 5.38 -2.20 -33.46
N ASN A 170 4.55 -1.72 -34.33
CA ASN A 170 4.82 -1.77 -35.78
C ASN A 170 4.99 -0.41 -36.39
N GLY A 171 5.62 0.52 -35.91
CA GLY A 171 6.03 1.73 -36.61
C GLY A 171 5.25 2.20 -37.86
N ASP A 172 4.28 1.44 -38.28
CA ASP A 172 3.37 1.69 -39.37
C ASP A 172 2.00 2.04 -38.83
N ILE A 173 1.93 3.08 -38.07
CA ILE A 173 0.66 3.75 -37.95
C ILE A 173 0.45 4.42 -39.31
N PRO A 174 -0.54 4.01 -40.07
CA PRO A 174 -0.98 4.88 -41.10
C PRO A 174 -1.34 6.17 -40.42
N SER A 175 -0.58 7.18 -40.68
CA SER A 175 -0.85 8.56 -40.26
C SER A 175 -2.16 9.05 -40.82
N VAL A 176 -3.05 8.15 -41.15
CA VAL A 176 -4.32 8.46 -41.68
C VAL A 176 -5.19 8.96 -40.59
N GLY A 177 -5.23 10.25 -40.53
CA GLY A 177 -6.45 10.88 -40.15
C GLY A 177 -7.03 10.38 -38.87
N VAL A 178 -6.26 10.36 -37.82
CA VAL A 178 -6.90 10.52 -36.56
C VAL A 178 -7.25 11.99 -36.49
N PRO A 179 -8.52 12.33 -36.69
CA PRO A 179 -8.92 13.71 -36.52
C PRO A 179 -8.88 14.01 -35.04
N PHE A 180 -7.95 14.76 -34.70
CA PHE A 180 -7.97 15.43 -33.41
C PHE A 180 -8.25 16.88 -33.59
#